data_bfb3b4766b6ab36c0948d47c0e444d0b
#
_entry.id   bfb3b4766b6ab36c0948d47c0e444d0b
#
_cell.length_a   1.000
_cell.length_b   1.000
_cell.length_c   1.000
_cell.angle_alpha   90.00
_cell.angle_beta   90.00
_cell.angle_gamma   90.00
#
_symmetry.space_group_name_H-M   'P 1'
#
loop_
_entity.id
_entity.type
_entity.pdbx_description
1 polymer ?
#
loop_
_entity_poly.entity_id
_entity_poly.type
_entity_poly.pdbx_seq_one_letter_code
_entity_poly.pdbx_strand_id
1 'polypeptide(L)'
;MPEKSEFDKALGELHDLTEWEDAEAALRELHARGPEIERLYLDSKILPGELRALVMVSNCLEREFIHRRLATGQPLHMNVL
;
A
#
# COMPACT_ATOMS: atom_id res chain seq x y z
N MET A 1 23.39 -10.29 12.24
CA MET A 1 22.33 -10.16 11.28
C MET A 1 22.25 -8.77 10.76
N PRO A 2 22.26 -8.61 9.46
CA PRO A 2 22.09 -7.26 8.94
C PRO A 2 20.66 -6.81 9.19
N GLU A 3 20.52 -5.54 9.48
CA GLU A 3 19.20 -4.97 9.64
C GLU A 3 18.56 -4.79 8.28
N LYS A 4 17.25 -4.87 8.27
CA LYS A 4 16.53 -4.60 7.04
C LYS A 4 16.68 -3.14 6.69
N SER A 5 16.80 -2.86 5.40
CA SER A 5 16.83 -1.49 4.94
C SER A 5 15.46 -0.86 5.11
N GLU A 6 15.42 0.46 5.01
CA GLU A 6 14.12 1.15 5.09
C GLU A 6 13.20 0.72 3.98
N PHE A 7 13.77 0.43 2.79
CA PHE A 7 13.00 -0.08 1.68
C PHE A 7 12.37 -1.43 2.04
N ASP A 8 13.17 -2.33 2.60
CA ASP A 8 12.67 -3.66 2.95
C ASP A 8 11.56 -3.57 4.00
N LYS A 9 11.73 -2.69 4.97
CA LYS A 9 10.70 -2.51 6.00
C LYS A 9 9.42 -1.98 5.40
N ALA A 10 9.51 -0.97 4.54
CA ALA A 10 8.33 -0.37 3.92
C ALA A 10 7.63 -1.39 3.03
N LEU A 11 8.40 -2.15 2.28
CA LEU A 11 7.82 -3.16 1.40
C LEU A 11 7.10 -4.24 2.22
N GLY A 12 7.71 -4.66 3.32
CA GLY A 12 7.09 -5.64 4.20
C GLY A 12 5.80 -5.13 4.80
N GLU A 13 5.77 -3.86 5.21
CA GLU A 13 4.56 -3.27 5.76
C GLU A 13 3.44 -3.22 4.74
N LEU A 14 3.76 -2.88 3.49
CA LEU A 14 2.76 -2.90 2.45
C LEU A 14 2.25 -4.32 2.21
N HIS A 15 3.16 -5.28 2.18
CA HIS A 15 2.79 -6.66 1.93
C HIS A 15 1.91 -7.21 3.06
N ASP A 16 2.17 -6.79 4.29
CA ASP A 16 1.38 -7.25 5.43
C ASP A 16 -0.09 -6.86 5.31
N LEU A 17 -0.39 -5.79 4.59
CA LEU A 17 -1.78 -5.39 4.40
C LEU A 17 -2.57 -6.42 3.63
N THR A 18 -1.92 -7.27 2.85
CA THR A 18 -2.63 -8.30 2.11
C THR A 18 -3.24 -9.35 3.04
N GLU A 19 -2.77 -9.40 4.29
CA GLU A 19 -3.30 -10.35 5.27
C GLU A 19 -4.55 -9.82 5.97
N TRP A 20 -4.88 -8.56 5.78
CA TRP A 20 -6.04 -7.98 6.46
C TRP A 20 -7.32 -8.48 5.81
N GLU A 21 -8.29 -8.83 6.64
CA GLU A 21 -9.57 -9.31 6.13
C GLU A 21 -10.44 -8.17 5.64
N ASP A 22 -10.38 -7.03 6.32
CA ASP A 22 -11.20 -5.89 5.97
C ASP A 22 -10.48 -5.08 4.89
N ALA A 23 -10.94 -5.23 3.65
CA ALA A 23 -10.30 -4.57 2.52
C ALA A 23 -10.37 -3.06 2.61
N GLU A 24 -11.46 -2.53 3.18
CA GLU A 24 -11.58 -1.08 3.30
C GLU A 24 -10.59 -0.53 4.31
N ALA A 25 -10.41 -1.24 5.43
CA ALA A 25 -9.43 -0.84 6.41
C ALA A 25 -8.02 -0.93 5.84
N ALA A 26 -7.74 -1.99 5.07
CA ALA A 26 -6.45 -2.15 4.43
C ALA A 26 -6.19 -1.01 3.44
N LEU A 27 -7.22 -0.60 2.71
CA LEU A 27 -7.09 0.48 1.75
C LEU A 27 -6.79 1.80 2.44
N ARG A 28 -7.46 2.06 3.57
CA ARG A 28 -7.18 3.27 4.34
C ARG A 28 -5.75 3.27 4.86
N GLU A 29 -5.30 2.12 5.35
CA GLU A 29 -3.94 2.03 5.86
C GLU A 29 -2.93 2.20 4.72
N LEU A 30 -3.23 1.64 3.55
CA LEU A 30 -2.37 1.80 2.39
C LEU A 30 -2.22 3.28 2.04
N HIS A 31 -3.31 4.02 2.05
CA HIS A 31 -3.24 5.45 1.73
C HIS A 31 -2.46 6.20 2.80
N ALA A 32 -2.52 5.76 4.04
CA ALA A 32 -1.77 6.42 5.12
C ALA A 32 -0.27 6.19 4.98
N ARG A 33 0.14 5.11 4.28
CA ARG A 33 1.56 4.83 4.09
C ARG A 33 2.20 5.72 3.03
N GLY A 34 1.41 6.31 2.13
CA GLY A 34 1.96 7.11 1.05
C GLY A 34 2.84 8.25 1.53
N PRO A 35 2.36 9.12 2.43
CA PRO A 35 3.21 10.19 2.94
C PRO A 35 4.46 9.69 3.67
N GLU A 36 4.38 8.56 4.35
CA GLU A 36 5.54 8.00 5.03
C GLU A 36 6.61 7.54 4.04
N ILE A 37 6.17 6.91 2.95
CA ILE A 37 7.08 6.46 1.91
C ILE A 37 7.75 7.67 1.25
N GLU A 38 6.97 8.71 0.98
CA GLU A 38 7.52 9.92 0.38
C GLU A 38 8.55 10.55 1.32
N ARG A 39 8.28 10.53 2.62
CA ARG A 39 9.21 11.08 3.59
C ARG A 39 10.52 10.31 3.59
N LEU A 40 10.47 8.99 3.46
CA LEU A 40 11.69 8.20 3.38
C LEU A 40 12.55 8.65 2.21
N TYR A 41 11.93 8.94 1.09
CA TYR A 41 12.66 9.41 -0.07
C TYR A 41 13.23 10.82 0.17
N LEU A 42 12.44 11.72 0.74
CA LEU A 42 12.90 13.06 1.01
C LEU A 42 14.03 13.10 2.02
N ASP A 43 14.04 12.15 2.94
CA ASP A 43 15.10 12.05 3.94
C ASP A 43 16.28 11.23 3.44
N SER A 44 16.30 10.90 2.16
CA SER A 44 17.37 10.14 1.53
C SER A 44 17.57 8.75 2.13
N LYS A 45 16.51 8.18 2.67
CA LYS A 45 16.59 6.84 3.27
C LYS A 45 16.30 5.74 2.29
N ILE A 46 15.74 6.06 1.13
CA ILE A 46 15.55 5.11 0.04
C ILE A 46 15.96 5.78 -1.26
N LEU A 47 16.30 4.94 -2.23
CA LEU A 47 16.74 5.39 -3.54
C LEU A 47 15.54 5.69 -4.45
N PRO A 48 15.73 6.50 -5.49
CA PRO A 48 14.61 6.80 -6.41
C PRO A 48 13.96 5.56 -7.01
N GLY A 49 14.78 4.54 -7.35
CA GLY A 49 14.21 3.30 -7.88
C GLY A 49 13.41 2.54 -6.83
N GLU A 50 13.82 2.63 -5.57
CA GLU A 50 13.08 2.01 -4.49
C GLU A 50 11.76 2.72 -4.24
N LEU A 51 11.77 4.05 -4.33
CA LEU A 51 10.52 4.80 -4.22
C LEU A 51 9.56 4.38 -5.31
N ARG A 52 10.06 4.27 -6.54
CA ARG A 52 9.21 3.86 -7.65
C ARG A 52 8.62 2.48 -7.41
N ALA A 53 9.44 1.54 -6.92
CA ALA A 53 8.98 0.19 -6.65
C ALA A 53 7.87 0.21 -5.60
N LEU A 54 8.03 0.99 -4.54
CA LEU A 54 7.02 1.05 -3.48
C LEU A 54 5.73 1.67 -4.01
N VAL A 55 5.82 2.68 -4.86
CA VAL A 55 4.64 3.28 -5.46
C VAL A 55 3.92 2.28 -6.36
N MET A 56 4.66 1.50 -7.13
CA MET A 56 4.05 0.50 -8.00
C MET A 56 3.34 -0.58 -7.20
N VAL A 57 3.98 -1.05 -6.12
CA VAL A 57 3.36 -2.04 -5.25
C VAL A 57 2.10 -1.46 -4.62
N SER A 58 2.16 -0.21 -4.16
CA SER A 58 1.00 0.44 -3.57
C SER A 58 -0.16 0.52 -4.55
N ASN A 59 0.12 0.84 -5.80
CA ASN A 59 -0.93 0.92 -6.81
C ASN A 59 -1.55 -0.45 -7.08
N CYS A 60 -0.73 -1.49 -7.11
CA CYS A 60 -1.24 -2.83 -7.30
C CYS A 60 -2.12 -3.26 -6.13
N LEU A 61 -1.69 -2.95 -4.91
CA LEU A 61 -2.47 -3.29 -3.73
C LEU A 61 -3.78 -2.51 -3.68
N GLU A 62 -3.76 -1.27 -4.13
CA GLU A 62 -4.98 -0.48 -4.15
C GLU A 62 -6.03 -1.15 -5.03
N ARG A 63 -5.63 -1.60 -6.21
CA ARG A 63 -6.55 -2.31 -7.08
C ARG A 63 -7.04 -3.59 -6.43
N GLU A 64 -6.14 -4.32 -5.80
CA GLU A 64 -6.50 -5.58 -5.16
C GLU A 64 -7.54 -5.36 -4.07
N PHE A 65 -7.35 -4.34 -3.23
CA PHE A 65 -8.27 -4.08 -2.14
C PHE A 65 -9.62 -3.58 -2.63
N ILE A 66 -9.62 -2.79 -3.70
CA ILE A 66 -10.88 -2.36 -4.30
C ILE A 66 -11.64 -3.57 -4.84
N HIS A 67 -10.93 -4.49 -5.50
CA HIS A 67 -11.55 -5.69 -6.01
C HIS A 67 -12.12 -6.55 -4.90
N ARG A 68 -11.39 -6.69 -3.81
CA ARG A 68 -11.88 -7.46 -2.67
C ARG A 68 -13.13 -6.86 -2.08
N ARG A 69 -13.16 -5.53 -1.99
CA ARG A 69 -14.31 -4.85 -1.43
C ARG A 69 -15.54 -5.10 -2.30
N LEU A 70 -15.37 -5.05 -3.61
CA LEU A 70 -16.47 -5.34 -4.52
C LEU A 70 -16.91 -6.80 -4.42
N ALA A 71 -15.94 -7.70 -4.28
CA ALA A 71 -16.24 -9.11 -4.21
C ALA A 71 -17.01 -9.48 -2.96
N THR A 72 -16.86 -8.69 -1.88
CA THR A 72 -17.63 -8.96 -0.67
C THR A 72 -19.01 -8.35 -0.71
N GLY A 73 -19.39 -7.76 -1.84
CA GLY A 73 -20.74 -7.25 -1.99
C GLY A 73 -20.96 -5.86 -1.45
N GLN A 74 -19.91 -5.19 -1.01
CA GLN A 74 -20.05 -3.82 -0.58
C GLN A 74 -20.12 -2.95 -1.81
N PRO A 75 -21.25 -2.29 -2.02
CA PRO A 75 -21.37 -1.52 -3.24
C PRO A 75 -20.51 -0.28 -3.20
N LEU A 76 -19.93 0.01 -4.32
CA LEU A 76 -19.47 1.31 -4.48
C LEU A 76 -20.68 2.09 -4.82
N HIS A 77 -20.73 3.17 -4.26
CA HIS A 77 -21.82 3.86 -4.49
C HIS A 77 -21.90 4.48 -5.76
N MET A 78 -21.57 4.05 -6.64
CA MET A 78 -21.62 4.55 -7.73
C MET A 78 -22.54 4.15 -8.50
N ASN A 79 -23.08 3.65 -8.47
CA ASN A 79 -23.77 3.26 -9.15
C ASN A 79 -24.31 3.86 -10.07
N VAL A 80 -24.22 3.84 -10.61
CA VAL A 80 -24.63 4.35 -11.38
C VAL A 80 -25.32 4.24 -12.23
N LEU A 81 -25.71 4.04 -12.39
CA LEU A 81 -26.33 3.93 -13.07
C LEU A 81 -26.66 4.32 -13.58
#